data_fead5da644b47c8f0df99fe6d7bc5f6f
#
_entry.id   fead5da644b47c8f0df99fe6d7bc5f6f
#
_cell.length_a   1.000
_cell.length_b   1.000
_cell.length_c   1.000
_cell.angle_alpha   90.00
_cell.angle_beta   90.00
_cell.angle_gamma   90.00
#
_symmetry.space_group_name_H-M   'P 1'
#
loop_
_entity.id
_entity.type
_entity.pdbx_description
1 polymer ?
#
loop_
_entity_poly.entity_id
_entity_poly.type
_entity_poly.pdbx_seq_one_letter_code
_entity_poly.pdbx_strand_id
1 'polypeptide(L)'
;MAIVKVSGIETEYGIFVRGTESNPVLASSMLINSYIESHSRDFETDVPAWNFDDEQPGTDARGFTLESAMPPEVEMHLVNAVLTNGARYYVDHAHPEISTPECANALETLLYDCAGEEIIRQSMAAVNRTLPPGVEMLLYKNNSDGKGNSYGCHENFLVARDVPFGRIVSQITPHFVTRQVFAGAGKVGSEMLGVSVEQVPFQLSQRADFFEEEVGLETTLKRPIVNTRDEPHCDPQKYRRLHVIVGDANMSQVATFLKVGTTSLILSLIEDDVLGNELMLAHPVSAIRQVSYDPTLTQTLLMANGSRMTAMDVQWSLFNKTVDYVRSVGFDSVGGEVIGQKIIDLWEEVLTGLESDPESVADIVDWVAKKRIVDGLQNRHGLLKTDARLKAVDLQYHDMRADKCLATRAGLRSLVDAPQVERAMTHAPDSTRAFFRGHCLERWPDQVVSANWDCLVFDVGRGPLRRVPMMEPLRGTQELVGKICAESGSLLELLDRLGAEK
;
A
#
# COMPACT_ATOMS: atom_id res chain seq x y z
N MET A 1 0.76 20.45 -16.89
CA MET A 1 -0.42 19.94 -16.13
C MET A 1 -0.09 18.56 -15.62
N ALA A 2 -0.44 18.32 -14.38
CA ALA A 2 -0.23 17.03 -13.71
C ALA A 2 -0.90 15.89 -14.49
N ILE A 3 -0.23 14.73 -14.54
CA ILE A 3 -0.80 13.51 -15.12
C ILE A 3 -1.78 12.85 -14.16
N VAL A 4 -2.66 11.98 -14.67
CA VAL A 4 -3.54 11.14 -13.84
C VAL A 4 -2.69 10.28 -12.90
N LYS A 5 -3.01 10.28 -11.61
CA LYS A 5 -2.31 9.51 -10.59
C LYS A 5 -2.86 8.09 -10.54
N VAL A 6 -2.19 7.20 -11.26
CA VAL A 6 -2.38 5.76 -11.06
C VAL A 6 -1.64 5.36 -9.80
N SER A 7 -2.30 4.61 -8.94
CA SER A 7 -1.75 4.20 -7.65
C SER A 7 -2.05 2.74 -7.32
N GLY A 8 -1.32 2.18 -6.36
CA GLY A 8 -1.52 0.87 -5.80
C GLY A 8 -0.87 0.74 -4.43
N ILE A 9 -1.26 -0.27 -3.67
CA ILE A 9 -0.72 -0.58 -2.34
C ILE A 9 -0.17 -2.00 -2.35
N GLU A 10 1.00 -2.18 -1.74
CA GLU A 10 1.62 -3.47 -1.44
C GLU A 10 1.57 -3.66 0.07
N THR A 11 0.89 -4.69 0.56
CA THR A 11 0.76 -4.95 1.99
C THR A 11 1.33 -6.31 2.35
N GLU A 12 2.39 -6.30 3.17
CA GLU A 12 2.90 -7.48 3.85
C GLU A 12 2.09 -7.74 5.13
N TYR A 13 1.72 -9.00 5.37
CA TYR A 13 0.98 -9.38 6.57
C TYR A 13 1.88 -10.16 7.53
N GLY A 14 1.84 -9.79 8.81
CA GLY A 14 2.48 -10.57 9.85
C GLY A 14 1.83 -11.95 9.93
N ILE A 15 2.65 -13.02 9.97
CA ILE A 15 2.19 -14.40 10.02
C ILE A 15 2.74 -15.11 11.26
N PHE A 16 1.88 -15.87 11.93
CA PHE A 16 2.25 -16.67 13.11
C PHE A 16 1.48 -18.00 13.12
N VAL A 17 2.18 -19.11 13.31
CA VAL A 17 1.56 -20.42 13.48
C VAL A 17 1.60 -20.81 14.95
N ARG A 18 0.42 -20.91 15.58
CA ARG A 18 0.26 -21.32 16.97
C ARG A 18 0.21 -22.84 17.04
N GLY A 19 0.81 -23.43 18.07
CA GLY A 19 0.72 -24.85 18.39
C GLY A 19 1.83 -25.72 17.78
N THR A 20 2.68 -25.17 16.92
CA THR A 20 3.88 -25.83 16.41
C THR A 20 4.97 -24.83 16.06
N GLU A 21 6.21 -25.28 15.96
CA GLU A 21 7.27 -24.52 15.29
C GLU A 21 7.01 -24.52 13.77
N SER A 22 7.15 -23.37 13.15
CA SER A 22 6.98 -23.24 11.70
C SER A 22 8.03 -22.32 11.09
N ASN A 23 8.38 -22.60 9.84
CA ASN A 23 9.14 -21.70 9.00
C ASN A 23 8.16 -20.68 8.38
N PRO A 24 8.34 -19.35 8.56
CA PRO A 24 7.39 -18.36 8.07
C PRO A 24 7.29 -18.36 6.53
N VAL A 25 8.35 -18.65 5.77
CA VAL A 25 8.31 -18.77 4.31
C VAL A 25 7.40 -19.91 3.88
N LEU A 26 7.52 -21.08 4.51
CA LEU A 26 6.65 -22.23 4.23
C LEU A 26 5.20 -21.95 4.63
N ALA A 27 4.99 -21.30 5.77
CA ALA A 27 3.66 -20.92 6.23
C ALA A 27 2.98 -19.95 5.25
N SER A 28 3.72 -18.95 4.75
CA SER A 28 3.23 -18.01 3.75
C SER A 28 2.89 -18.71 2.43
N SER A 29 3.75 -19.62 1.98
CA SER A 29 3.49 -20.42 0.77
C SER A 29 2.25 -21.32 0.92
N MET A 30 2.09 -21.97 2.08
CA MET A 30 0.89 -22.78 2.39
C MET A 30 -0.39 -21.94 2.37
N LEU A 31 -0.33 -20.73 2.94
CA LEU A 31 -1.45 -19.79 2.97
C LEU A 31 -1.92 -19.43 1.56
N ILE A 32 -0.98 -19.03 0.70
CA ILE A 32 -1.26 -18.60 -0.68
C ILE A 32 -1.81 -19.76 -1.50
N ASN A 33 -1.15 -20.93 -1.45
CA ASN A 33 -1.59 -22.13 -2.15
C ASN A 33 -3.01 -22.54 -1.73
N SER A 34 -3.33 -22.48 -0.43
CA SER A 34 -4.69 -22.81 0.05
C SER A 34 -5.77 -21.88 -0.52
N TYR A 35 -5.45 -20.61 -0.78
CA TYR A 35 -6.36 -19.71 -1.48
C TYR A 35 -6.54 -20.11 -2.95
N ILE A 36 -5.43 -20.32 -3.66
CA ILE A 36 -5.42 -20.71 -5.07
C ILE A 36 -6.23 -21.98 -5.26
N GLU A 37 -5.93 -23.03 -4.51
CA GLU A 37 -6.63 -24.33 -4.57
C GLU A 37 -8.14 -24.20 -4.28
N SER A 38 -8.54 -23.33 -3.33
CA SER A 38 -9.96 -23.14 -2.98
C SER A 38 -10.75 -22.37 -4.04
N HIS A 39 -10.08 -21.67 -4.96
CA HIS A 39 -10.70 -20.84 -6.01
C HIS A 39 -10.42 -21.33 -7.43
N SER A 40 -9.56 -22.33 -7.60
CA SER A 40 -9.32 -22.98 -8.90
C SER A 40 -10.53 -23.81 -9.32
N ARG A 41 -10.95 -23.67 -10.59
CA ARG A 41 -12.05 -24.44 -11.18
C ARG A 41 -11.64 -25.91 -11.46
N ASP A 42 -10.35 -26.14 -11.72
CA ASP A 42 -9.73 -27.44 -11.94
C ASP A 42 -8.38 -27.50 -11.22
N PHE A 43 -8.12 -28.59 -10.51
CA PHE A 43 -6.87 -28.83 -9.76
C PHE A 43 -5.61 -28.99 -10.66
N GLU A 44 -5.76 -29.02 -11.98
CA GLU A 44 -4.68 -29.20 -12.94
C GLU A 44 -4.26 -27.90 -13.65
N THR A 45 -4.94 -26.77 -13.39
CA THR A 45 -4.59 -25.50 -14.03
C THR A 45 -3.51 -24.80 -13.23
N ASP A 46 -2.29 -24.76 -13.77
CA ASP A 46 -1.21 -23.97 -13.19
C ASP A 46 -1.57 -22.48 -13.20
N VAL A 47 -1.43 -21.82 -12.06
CA VAL A 47 -1.58 -20.37 -12.00
C VAL A 47 -0.46 -19.74 -12.84
N PRO A 48 -0.75 -18.76 -13.73
CA PRO A 48 0.27 -18.14 -14.55
C PRO A 48 1.43 -17.64 -13.71
N ALA A 49 2.65 -17.99 -14.14
CA ALA A 49 3.86 -17.60 -13.45
C ALA A 49 4.08 -16.10 -13.53
N TRP A 50 4.60 -15.52 -12.47
CA TRP A 50 5.08 -14.15 -12.51
C TRP A 50 6.30 -14.06 -13.43
N ASN A 51 6.31 -13.07 -14.34
CA ASN A 51 7.44 -12.83 -15.22
C ASN A 51 8.41 -11.84 -14.60
N PHE A 52 9.61 -12.31 -14.26
CA PHE A 52 10.69 -11.50 -13.69
C PHE A 52 11.64 -10.92 -14.74
N ASP A 53 11.48 -11.24 -16.03
CA ASP A 53 12.47 -10.94 -17.08
C ASP A 53 12.78 -9.43 -17.21
N ASP A 54 11.81 -8.58 -16.93
CA ASP A 54 11.91 -7.13 -17.07
C ASP A 54 12.12 -6.41 -15.73
N GLU A 55 12.24 -7.11 -14.60
CA GLU A 55 12.44 -6.49 -13.29
C GLU A 55 13.85 -5.92 -13.13
N GLN A 56 13.94 -4.68 -12.68
CA GLN A 56 15.18 -3.95 -12.44
C GLN A 56 15.19 -3.23 -11.08
N PRO A 57 15.09 -3.97 -9.97
CA PRO A 57 14.94 -3.38 -8.62
C PRO A 57 16.14 -2.51 -8.20
N GLY A 58 17.29 -2.68 -8.84
CA GLY A 58 18.50 -1.89 -8.61
C GLY A 58 18.55 -0.54 -9.31
N THR A 59 17.55 -0.20 -10.16
CA THR A 59 17.53 1.08 -10.86
C THR A 59 17.16 2.22 -9.90
N ASP A 60 18.05 3.23 -9.83
CA ASP A 60 17.93 4.36 -8.90
C ASP A 60 17.62 5.66 -9.65
N ALA A 61 16.63 6.41 -9.18
CA ALA A 61 16.19 7.68 -9.75
C ALA A 61 17.29 8.78 -9.77
N ARG A 62 18.38 8.58 -9.06
CA ARG A 62 19.57 9.43 -9.07
C ARG A 62 20.51 9.13 -10.25
N GLY A 63 20.18 8.15 -11.09
CA GLY A 63 20.87 7.90 -12.36
C GLY A 63 21.96 6.83 -12.32
N PHE A 64 21.91 5.89 -11.38
CA PHE A 64 22.79 4.71 -11.34
C PHE A 64 21.98 3.43 -11.12
N THR A 65 22.59 2.28 -11.39
CA THR A 65 21.99 0.96 -11.17
C THR A 65 22.90 0.12 -10.28
N LEU A 66 22.33 -0.50 -9.24
CA LEU A 66 23.04 -1.45 -8.38
C LEU A 66 22.82 -2.87 -8.93
N GLU A 67 23.86 -3.49 -9.48
CA GLU A 67 23.78 -4.86 -10.04
C GLU A 67 23.49 -5.94 -8.98
N SER A 68 23.73 -5.66 -7.70
CA SER A 68 23.50 -6.59 -6.59
C SER A 68 22.08 -6.63 -6.05
N ALA A 69 21.15 -5.85 -6.63
CA ALA A 69 19.77 -5.72 -6.14
C ALA A 69 18.80 -6.74 -6.75
N MET A 70 19.27 -7.71 -7.55
CA MET A 70 18.42 -8.79 -8.05
C MET A 70 17.95 -9.67 -6.90
N PRO A 71 16.67 -10.09 -6.87
CA PRO A 71 16.21 -11.06 -5.89
C PRO A 71 17.08 -12.31 -5.90
N PRO A 72 17.40 -12.91 -4.74
CA PRO A 72 18.07 -14.20 -4.70
C PRO A 72 17.31 -15.23 -5.53
N GLU A 73 18.01 -16.15 -6.24
CA GLU A 73 17.37 -17.22 -7.03
C GLU A 73 16.31 -18.00 -6.23
N VAL A 74 16.50 -18.12 -4.90
CA VAL A 74 15.55 -18.79 -4.01
C VAL A 74 14.20 -18.09 -3.97
N GLU A 75 14.15 -16.76 -4.04
CA GLU A 75 12.91 -15.98 -4.00
C GLU A 75 12.11 -16.11 -5.30
N MET A 76 12.77 -16.30 -6.44
CA MET A 76 12.12 -16.53 -7.74
C MET A 76 11.37 -17.88 -7.81
N HIS A 77 11.63 -18.81 -6.89
CA HIS A 77 10.95 -20.10 -6.79
C HIS A 77 9.83 -20.11 -5.72
N LEU A 78 9.60 -19.00 -5.02
CA LEU A 78 8.51 -18.90 -4.07
C LEU A 78 7.17 -18.70 -4.80
N VAL A 79 6.09 -19.02 -4.09
CA VAL A 79 4.73 -18.85 -4.65
C VAL A 79 4.51 -17.38 -5.03
N ASN A 80 4.08 -17.18 -6.27
CA ASN A 80 3.90 -15.86 -6.85
C ASN A 80 2.77 -15.91 -7.88
N ALA A 81 1.59 -15.50 -7.49
CA ALA A 81 0.37 -15.64 -8.25
C ALA A 81 -0.17 -14.29 -8.73
N VAL A 82 -0.61 -14.25 -10.00
CA VAL A 82 -1.41 -13.14 -10.51
C VAL A 82 -2.88 -13.54 -10.45
N LEU A 83 -3.68 -12.77 -9.72
CA LEU A 83 -5.09 -13.04 -9.51
C LEU A 83 -5.96 -12.46 -10.64
N THR A 84 -7.18 -12.98 -10.80
CA THR A 84 -8.13 -12.51 -11.83
C THR A 84 -8.55 -11.06 -11.66
N ASN A 85 -8.48 -10.51 -10.43
CA ASN A 85 -8.67 -9.09 -10.19
C ASN A 85 -7.44 -8.22 -10.58
N GLY A 86 -6.40 -8.82 -11.15
CA GLY A 86 -5.18 -8.14 -11.55
C GLY A 86 -4.17 -7.89 -10.43
N ALA A 87 -4.46 -8.29 -9.19
CA ALA A 87 -3.54 -8.22 -8.06
C ALA A 87 -2.44 -9.29 -8.14
N ARG A 88 -1.34 -9.06 -7.44
CA ARG A 88 -0.28 -10.05 -7.22
C ARG A 88 -0.35 -10.55 -5.78
N TYR A 89 -0.35 -11.87 -5.57
CA TYR A 89 -0.34 -12.50 -4.25
C TYR A 89 0.85 -13.44 -4.16
N TYR A 90 1.82 -13.13 -3.30
CA TYR A 90 3.13 -13.77 -3.31
C TYR A 90 3.78 -13.80 -1.94
N VAL A 91 4.90 -14.49 -1.83
CA VAL A 91 5.76 -14.47 -0.65
C VAL A 91 6.86 -13.44 -0.91
N ASP A 92 6.89 -12.37 -0.09
CA ASP A 92 8.02 -11.46 -0.04
C ASP A 92 8.84 -11.72 1.22
N HIS A 93 10.13 -12.04 1.05
CA HIS A 93 11.04 -12.48 2.12
C HIS A 93 10.44 -13.64 2.95
N ALA A 94 9.61 -13.34 3.92
CA ALA A 94 8.98 -14.35 4.81
C ALA A 94 7.49 -14.10 5.03
N HIS A 95 6.92 -13.05 4.47
CA HIS A 95 5.54 -12.63 4.67
C HIS A 95 4.67 -12.92 3.45
N PRO A 96 3.39 -13.25 3.63
CA PRO A 96 2.45 -13.19 2.53
C PRO A 96 2.17 -11.73 2.21
N GLU A 97 2.29 -11.38 0.94
CA GLU A 97 2.10 -10.02 0.45
C GLU A 97 1.06 -9.97 -0.66
N ILE A 98 0.23 -8.95 -0.62
CA ILE A 98 -0.69 -8.60 -1.70
C ILE A 98 -0.36 -7.23 -2.23
N SER A 99 -0.04 -7.15 -3.54
CA SER A 99 0.00 -5.91 -4.29
C SER A 99 -1.31 -5.74 -5.04
N THR A 100 -2.02 -4.64 -4.80
CA THR A 100 -3.27 -4.33 -5.50
C THR A 100 -3.02 -4.18 -7.01
N PRO A 101 -4.04 -4.36 -7.87
CA PRO A 101 -3.93 -3.89 -9.26
C PRO A 101 -3.71 -2.38 -9.30
N GLU A 102 -3.30 -1.88 -10.47
CA GLU A 102 -3.23 -0.46 -10.73
C GLU A 102 -4.62 0.16 -10.71
N CYS A 103 -4.79 1.24 -9.95
CA CYS A 103 -6.05 1.95 -9.74
C CYS A 103 -5.93 3.41 -10.19
N ALA A 104 -6.95 3.95 -10.84
CA ALA A 104 -6.92 5.30 -11.38
C ALA A 104 -7.25 6.41 -10.36
N ASN A 105 -7.58 6.04 -9.12
CA ASN A 105 -7.88 6.98 -8.03
C ASN A 105 -7.81 6.32 -6.66
N ALA A 106 -7.80 7.16 -5.61
CA ALA A 106 -7.65 6.69 -4.22
C ALA A 106 -8.81 5.80 -3.72
N LEU A 107 -10.02 5.96 -4.22
CA LEU A 107 -11.16 5.13 -3.81
C LEU A 107 -11.07 3.72 -4.38
N GLU A 108 -10.63 3.61 -5.64
CA GLU A 108 -10.34 2.30 -6.22
C GLU A 108 -9.17 1.63 -5.48
N THR A 109 -8.08 2.36 -5.20
CA THR A 109 -6.94 1.82 -4.45
C THR A 109 -7.38 1.29 -3.08
N LEU A 110 -8.21 2.03 -2.33
CA LEU A 110 -8.82 1.56 -1.09
C LEU A 110 -9.66 0.30 -1.29
N LEU A 111 -10.51 0.28 -2.33
CA LEU A 111 -11.38 -0.88 -2.60
C LEU A 111 -10.56 -2.16 -2.82
N TYR A 112 -9.47 -2.07 -3.58
CA TYR A 112 -8.60 -3.23 -3.83
C TYR A 112 -7.69 -3.58 -2.65
N ASP A 113 -7.32 -2.64 -1.78
CA ASP A 113 -6.69 -2.94 -0.48
C ASP A 113 -7.66 -3.73 0.43
N CYS A 114 -8.94 -3.31 0.51
CA CYS A 114 -9.98 -4.06 1.23
C CYS A 114 -10.25 -5.44 0.62
N ALA A 115 -10.21 -5.58 -0.71
CA ALA A 115 -10.31 -6.87 -1.38
C ALA A 115 -9.11 -7.79 -1.03
N GLY A 116 -7.90 -7.22 -0.96
CA GLY A 116 -6.70 -7.91 -0.48
C GLY A 116 -6.85 -8.43 0.95
N GLU A 117 -7.39 -7.61 1.86
CA GLU A 117 -7.68 -8.07 3.23
C GLU A 117 -8.66 -9.25 3.25
N GLU A 118 -9.70 -9.22 2.43
CA GLU A 118 -10.68 -10.32 2.39
C GLU A 118 -10.07 -11.59 1.76
N ILE A 119 -9.21 -11.46 0.75
CA ILE A 119 -8.41 -12.57 0.20
C ILE A 119 -7.56 -13.21 1.30
N ILE A 120 -6.88 -12.42 2.12
CA ILE A 120 -6.10 -12.90 3.27
C ILE A 120 -6.97 -13.62 4.30
N ARG A 121 -8.16 -13.10 4.63
CA ARG A 121 -9.11 -13.76 5.55
C ARG A 121 -9.57 -15.11 5.02
N GLN A 122 -9.89 -15.18 3.73
CA GLN A 122 -10.29 -16.43 3.09
C GLN A 122 -9.15 -17.44 2.99
N SER A 123 -7.92 -16.97 2.68
CA SER A 123 -6.71 -17.78 2.70
C SER A 123 -6.48 -18.42 4.08
N MET A 124 -6.57 -17.58 5.13
CA MET A 124 -6.43 -18.03 6.52
C MET A 124 -7.51 -19.05 6.92
N ALA A 125 -8.75 -18.82 6.50
CA ALA A 125 -9.84 -19.76 6.74
C ALA A 125 -9.63 -21.09 5.96
N ALA A 126 -9.12 -21.03 4.74
CA ALA A 126 -8.84 -22.21 3.91
C ALA A 126 -7.73 -23.06 4.54
N VAL A 127 -6.57 -22.47 4.83
CA VAL A 127 -5.44 -23.20 5.40
C VAL A 127 -5.77 -23.79 6.76
N ASN A 128 -6.49 -23.07 7.63
CA ASN A 128 -6.84 -23.56 8.97
C ASN A 128 -7.79 -24.77 8.95
N ARG A 129 -8.51 -25.01 7.86
CA ARG A 129 -9.29 -26.25 7.69
C ARG A 129 -8.44 -27.49 7.46
N THR A 130 -7.20 -27.33 6.99
CA THR A 130 -6.29 -28.43 6.66
C THR A 130 -5.27 -28.72 7.77
N LEU A 131 -5.09 -27.80 8.73
CA LEU A 131 -4.12 -27.93 9.81
C LEU A 131 -4.55 -28.97 10.87
N PRO A 132 -3.59 -29.65 11.53
CA PRO A 132 -3.88 -30.58 12.60
C PRO A 132 -4.61 -29.92 13.78
N PRO A 133 -5.40 -30.68 14.57
CA PRO A 133 -6.04 -30.15 15.77
C PRO A 133 -5.02 -29.50 16.73
N GLY A 134 -5.33 -28.26 17.16
CA GLY A 134 -4.48 -27.49 18.07
C GLY A 134 -3.42 -26.61 17.36
N VAL A 135 -3.30 -26.74 16.04
CA VAL A 135 -2.46 -25.83 15.23
C VAL A 135 -3.36 -24.82 14.53
N GLU A 136 -2.98 -23.56 14.56
CA GLU A 136 -3.74 -22.45 13.96
C GLU A 136 -2.79 -21.43 13.34
N MET A 137 -3.05 -21.03 12.10
CA MET A 137 -2.35 -19.94 11.41
C MET A 137 -3.09 -18.63 11.67
N LEU A 138 -2.36 -17.62 12.09
CA LEU A 138 -2.84 -16.28 12.43
C LEU A 138 -2.15 -15.23 11.58
N LEU A 139 -2.93 -14.26 11.09
CA LEU A 139 -2.40 -13.14 10.32
C LEU A 139 -2.78 -11.81 10.94
N TYR A 140 -1.90 -10.83 10.73
CA TYR A 140 -2.03 -9.48 11.25
C TYR A 140 -1.68 -8.45 10.17
N LYS A 141 -2.54 -7.43 9.97
CA LYS A 141 -2.25 -6.27 9.11
C LYS A 141 -1.53 -5.19 9.92
N ASN A 142 -0.31 -5.48 10.37
CA ASN A 142 0.53 -4.56 11.15
C ASN A 142 1.92 -4.42 10.49
N ASN A 143 2.82 -3.64 11.05
CA ASN A 143 4.12 -3.36 10.42
C ASN A 143 5.33 -3.74 11.28
N SER A 144 5.16 -4.50 12.35
CA SER A 144 6.27 -4.88 13.22
C SER A 144 5.96 -6.15 13.99
N ASP A 145 6.99 -6.99 14.18
CA ASP A 145 6.94 -8.18 15.05
C ASP A 145 7.16 -7.85 16.54
N GLY A 146 7.41 -6.59 16.89
CA GLY A 146 7.73 -6.15 18.25
C GLY A 146 9.11 -6.59 18.75
N LYS A 147 10.00 -7.07 17.83
CA LYS A 147 11.35 -7.57 18.13
C LYS A 147 12.43 -6.88 17.32
N GLY A 148 12.09 -5.79 16.65
CA GLY A 148 13.00 -4.99 15.82
C GLY A 148 12.93 -5.26 14.32
N ASN A 149 12.04 -6.17 13.86
CA ASN A 149 11.80 -6.35 12.44
C ASN A 149 10.53 -5.60 12.02
N SER A 150 10.63 -4.87 10.92
CA SER A 150 9.51 -4.17 10.31
C SER A 150 9.23 -4.72 8.92
N TYR A 151 7.97 -4.85 8.59
CA TYR A 151 7.47 -5.22 7.27
C TYR A 151 6.52 -4.15 6.72
N GLY A 152 6.29 -4.18 5.40
CA GLY A 152 5.84 -3.02 4.65
C GLY A 152 4.33 -2.88 4.53
N CYS A 153 3.94 -1.64 4.26
CA CYS A 153 2.74 -1.28 3.54
C CYS A 153 3.20 -0.18 2.58
N HIS A 154 3.53 -0.56 1.35
CA HIS A 154 4.11 0.34 0.37
C HIS A 154 3.02 0.93 -0.51
N GLU A 155 3.22 2.16 -0.93
CA GLU A 155 2.35 2.84 -1.87
C GLU A 155 3.12 3.11 -3.16
N ASN A 156 2.47 2.99 -4.29
CA ASN A 156 3.06 3.28 -5.59
C ASN A 156 2.24 4.36 -6.29
N PHE A 157 2.93 5.34 -6.86
CA PHE A 157 2.29 6.43 -7.59
C PHE A 157 2.96 6.64 -8.94
N LEU A 158 2.15 6.77 -9.99
CA LEU A 158 2.63 7.18 -11.31
C LEU A 158 2.93 8.68 -11.30
N VAL A 159 4.13 9.05 -11.73
CA VAL A 159 4.60 10.44 -11.79
C VAL A 159 5.20 10.70 -13.17
N ALA A 160 5.02 11.90 -13.70
CA ALA A 160 5.60 12.30 -14.99
C ALA A 160 7.14 12.26 -14.95
N ARG A 161 7.75 11.70 -15.99
CA ARG A 161 9.22 11.49 -16.05
C ARG A 161 10.02 12.78 -16.08
N ASP A 162 9.48 13.84 -16.65
CA ASP A 162 10.12 15.14 -16.79
C ASP A 162 10.22 15.94 -15.49
N VAL A 163 9.50 15.52 -14.43
CA VAL A 163 9.62 16.12 -13.10
C VAL A 163 10.98 15.75 -12.48
N PRO A 164 11.83 16.75 -12.14
CA PRO A 164 13.11 16.46 -11.52
C PRO A 164 12.95 15.70 -10.19
N PHE A 165 13.64 14.56 -10.03
CA PHE A 165 13.51 13.75 -8.83
C PHE A 165 13.86 14.50 -7.54
N GLY A 166 14.86 15.40 -7.60
CA GLY A 166 15.21 16.27 -6.47
C GLY A 166 14.09 17.19 -6.02
N ARG A 167 13.22 17.65 -6.95
CA ARG A 167 12.00 18.42 -6.62
C ARG A 167 11.01 17.52 -5.87
N ILE A 168 10.79 16.30 -6.37
CA ILE A 168 9.91 15.34 -5.68
C ILE A 168 10.41 15.15 -4.25
N VAL A 169 11.68 14.83 -4.05
CA VAL A 169 12.27 14.61 -2.72
C VAL A 169 12.03 15.81 -1.81
N SER A 170 12.45 17.00 -2.23
CA SER A 170 12.39 18.20 -1.37
C SER A 170 10.98 18.59 -0.96
N GLN A 171 10.01 18.40 -1.87
CA GLN A 171 8.65 18.88 -1.68
C GLN A 171 7.70 17.83 -1.08
N ILE A 172 7.95 16.51 -1.28
CA ILE A 172 7.11 15.44 -0.72
C ILE A 172 7.49 15.08 0.72
N THR A 173 8.76 15.23 1.11
CA THR A 173 9.26 14.83 2.43
C THR A 173 8.47 15.44 3.60
N PRO A 174 8.11 16.74 3.61
CA PRO A 174 7.28 17.31 4.66
C PRO A 174 5.93 16.59 4.82
N HIS A 175 5.30 16.23 3.69
CA HIS A 175 4.05 15.47 3.70
C HIS A 175 4.26 14.08 4.29
N PHE A 176 5.25 13.32 3.85
CA PHE A 176 5.52 11.97 4.36
C PHE A 176 5.83 11.94 5.85
N VAL A 177 6.57 12.94 6.35
CA VAL A 177 6.89 13.07 7.78
C VAL A 177 5.66 13.41 8.61
N THR A 178 4.79 14.28 8.12
CA THR A 178 3.70 14.84 8.94
C THR A 178 2.34 14.18 8.71
N ARG A 179 2.09 13.51 7.57
CA ARG A 179 0.81 12.82 7.31
C ARG A 179 0.47 11.70 8.30
N GLN A 180 1.45 11.20 9.07
CA GLN A 180 1.20 10.23 10.13
C GLN A 180 0.25 10.75 11.22
N VAL A 181 -0.02 12.04 11.30
CA VAL A 181 -1.04 12.60 12.19
C VAL A 181 -2.44 12.06 11.89
N PHE A 182 -2.73 11.69 10.63
CA PHE A 182 -3.99 11.05 10.24
C PHE A 182 -3.81 9.66 9.63
N ALA A 183 -2.62 9.31 9.11
CA ALA A 183 -2.35 8.01 8.48
C ALA A 183 -1.53 7.07 9.36
N GLY A 184 -1.17 7.45 10.59
CA GLY A 184 -0.50 6.57 11.53
C GLY A 184 -1.43 5.50 12.08
N ALA A 185 -0.95 4.25 12.18
CA ALA A 185 -1.73 3.12 12.66
C ALA A 185 -1.59 2.86 14.17
N GLY A 186 -0.82 3.70 14.88
CA GLY A 186 -0.60 3.64 16.32
C GLY A 186 0.26 2.46 16.77
N LYS A 187 1.07 2.67 17.80
CA LYS A 187 1.93 1.65 18.41
C LYS A 187 2.13 1.88 19.89
N VAL A 188 2.12 0.80 20.67
CA VAL A 188 2.47 0.83 22.09
C VAL A 188 3.98 0.70 22.26
N GLY A 189 4.60 1.75 22.80
CA GLY A 189 6.05 1.79 23.02
C GLY A 189 6.84 2.19 21.77
N SER A 190 8.17 1.99 21.84
CA SER A 190 9.11 2.19 20.76
C SER A 190 10.01 0.96 20.60
N GLU A 191 10.52 0.74 19.40
CA GLU A 191 11.54 -0.30 19.12
C GLU A 191 12.94 0.30 18.91
N MET A 192 13.08 1.62 19.07
CA MET A 192 14.39 2.27 19.05
C MET A 192 15.25 1.83 20.22
N LEU A 193 16.48 1.43 19.93
CA LEU A 193 17.46 1.07 20.96
C LEU A 193 17.68 2.23 21.95
N GLY A 194 17.52 1.95 23.24
CA GLY A 194 17.72 2.95 24.30
C GLY A 194 16.52 3.84 24.60
N VAL A 195 15.39 3.65 23.90
CA VAL A 195 14.13 4.35 24.19
C VAL A 195 13.23 3.46 25.04
N SER A 196 12.92 3.91 26.25
CA SER A 196 12.06 3.14 27.16
C SER A 196 10.57 3.43 26.91
N VAL A 197 9.72 2.49 27.36
CA VAL A 197 8.25 2.68 27.26
C VAL A 197 7.74 3.82 28.16
N GLU A 198 8.49 4.22 29.18
CA GLU A 198 8.18 5.38 30.02
C GLU A 198 8.39 6.69 29.25
N GLN A 199 9.40 6.72 28.36
CA GLN A 199 9.69 7.88 27.50
C GLN A 199 8.72 7.97 26.33
N VAL A 200 8.41 6.82 25.69
CA VAL A 200 7.48 6.73 24.57
C VAL A 200 6.46 5.62 24.86
N PRO A 201 5.41 5.92 25.64
CA PRO A 201 4.40 4.91 25.99
C PRO A 201 3.50 4.54 24.81
N PHE A 202 3.32 5.46 23.88
CA PHE A 202 2.53 5.30 22.67
C PHE A 202 3.07 6.22 21.58
N GLN A 203 2.96 5.81 20.33
CA GLN A 203 3.35 6.61 19.17
C GLN A 203 2.33 6.50 18.03
N LEU A 204 2.33 7.49 17.11
CA LEU A 204 1.35 7.59 16.03
C LEU A 204 1.56 6.53 14.95
N SER A 205 2.82 6.30 14.57
CA SER A 205 3.19 5.40 13.48
C SER A 205 3.78 4.09 14.02
N GLN A 206 3.55 2.99 13.32
CA GLN A 206 4.22 1.72 13.58
C GLN A 206 5.63 1.67 13.01
N ARG A 207 5.94 2.52 12.04
CA ARG A 207 7.15 2.46 11.24
C ARG A 207 8.18 3.56 11.50
N ALA A 208 7.80 4.67 12.18
CA ALA A 208 8.69 5.84 12.36
C ALA A 208 10.06 5.50 12.97
N ASP A 209 10.14 4.46 13.82
CA ASP A 209 11.39 4.00 14.45
C ASP A 209 12.41 3.45 13.45
N PHE A 210 11.97 2.98 12.28
CA PHE A 210 12.79 2.22 11.34
C PHE A 210 13.37 3.05 10.19
N PHE A 211 13.11 4.37 10.14
CA PHE A 211 13.66 5.25 9.10
C PHE A 211 14.96 5.89 9.57
N GLU A 212 16.03 5.68 8.81
CA GLU A 212 17.40 6.09 9.15
C GLU A 212 17.98 7.07 8.15
N GLU A 213 17.45 7.14 6.93
CA GLU A 213 17.92 8.02 5.86
C GLU A 213 16.78 8.89 5.31
N GLU A 214 17.13 10.04 4.74
CA GLU A 214 16.16 10.89 4.06
C GLU A 214 15.80 10.32 2.68
N VAL A 215 16.80 9.90 1.92
CA VAL A 215 16.69 9.45 0.52
C VAL A 215 17.62 8.26 0.28
N GLY A 216 17.10 7.17 -0.24
CA GLY A 216 17.89 5.99 -0.52
C GLY A 216 17.12 4.91 -1.29
N LEU A 217 17.82 3.85 -1.70
CA LEU A 217 17.26 2.74 -2.48
C LEU A 217 16.78 1.57 -1.59
N GLU A 218 17.37 1.42 -0.41
CA GLU A 218 17.13 0.28 0.48
C GLU A 218 15.71 0.24 1.02
N THR A 219 15.17 -0.96 1.19
CA THR A 219 13.83 -1.19 1.74
C THR A 219 13.84 -1.97 3.05
N THR A 220 14.92 -2.70 3.35
CA THR A 220 15.04 -3.56 4.53
C THR A 220 15.89 -2.97 5.63
N LEU A 221 17.07 -2.43 5.29
CA LEU A 221 18.02 -1.78 6.21
C LEU A 221 18.18 -0.32 5.81
N LYS A 222 18.50 0.57 6.78
CA LYS A 222 18.72 2.01 6.52
C LYS A 222 17.58 2.62 5.68
N ARG A 223 16.35 2.29 6.04
CA ARG A 223 15.16 2.70 5.27
C ARG A 223 15.09 4.21 5.08
N PRO A 224 14.96 4.70 3.85
CA PRO A 224 14.80 6.12 3.58
C PRO A 224 13.33 6.55 3.68
N ILE A 225 13.10 7.82 4.01
CA ILE A 225 11.77 8.44 3.95
C ILE A 225 11.28 8.53 2.50
N VAL A 226 12.18 8.87 1.57
CA VAL A 226 11.90 8.86 0.13
C VAL A 226 12.74 7.80 -0.54
N ASN A 227 12.08 6.77 -1.05
CA ASN A 227 12.74 5.68 -1.77
C ASN A 227 13.07 6.09 -3.20
N THR A 228 14.27 5.71 -3.67
CA THR A 228 14.79 6.08 -5.00
C THR A 228 14.61 5.00 -6.06
N ARG A 229 13.96 3.87 -5.76
CA ARG A 229 13.69 2.83 -6.76
C ARG A 229 12.93 3.43 -7.94
N ASP A 230 13.49 3.32 -9.12
CA ASP A 230 12.93 3.86 -10.37
C ASP A 230 12.67 2.74 -11.37
N GLU A 231 11.72 1.90 -11.03
CA GLU A 231 11.24 0.77 -11.83
C GLU A 231 9.75 1.01 -12.12
N PRO A 232 9.42 1.67 -13.24
CA PRO A 232 8.07 2.20 -13.47
C PRO A 232 7.05 1.15 -13.88
N HIS A 233 7.47 -0.05 -14.33
CA HIS A 233 6.58 -1.08 -14.90
C HIS A 233 5.64 -0.52 -15.97
N CYS A 234 6.12 0.43 -16.78
CA CYS A 234 5.43 1.09 -17.87
C CYS A 234 6.46 1.83 -18.73
N ASP A 235 6.03 2.69 -19.68
CA ASP A 235 6.95 3.45 -20.54
C ASP A 235 7.89 4.34 -19.70
N PRO A 236 9.18 3.98 -19.54
CA PRO A 236 10.13 4.71 -18.71
C PRO A 236 10.54 6.06 -19.28
N GLN A 237 10.20 6.36 -20.52
CA GLN A 237 10.45 7.66 -21.12
C GLN A 237 9.37 8.69 -20.73
N LYS A 238 8.18 8.21 -20.36
CA LYS A 238 7.03 9.06 -20.00
C LYS A 238 6.81 9.12 -18.49
N TYR A 239 7.08 8.03 -17.80
CA TYR A 239 6.64 7.83 -16.42
C TYR A 239 7.77 7.41 -15.50
N ARG A 240 7.60 7.75 -14.23
CA ARG A 240 8.33 7.24 -13.08
C ARG A 240 7.33 6.63 -12.11
N ARG A 241 7.72 5.55 -11.43
CA ARG A 241 7.01 5.05 -10.26
C ARG A 241 7.64 5.63 -9.00
N LEU A 242 6.91 6.43 -8.24
CA LEU A 242 7.33 6.78 -6.89
C LEU A 242 6.93 5.65 -5.95
N HIS A 243 7.94 4.91 -5.49
CA HIS A 243 7.78 3.83 -4.52
C HIS A 243 7.89 4.39 -3.11
N VAL A 244 6.79 4.37 -2.36
CA VAL A 244 6.68 4.99 -1.03
C VAL A 244 6.64 3.91 0.03
N ILE A 245 7.70 3.83 0.85
CA ILE A 245 7.83 2.79 1.87
C ILE A 245 7.51 3.28 3.29
N VAL A 246 7.17 4.57 3.45
CA VAL A 246 7.03 5.22 4.76
C VAL A 246 5.66 5.03 5.41
N GLY A 247 4.68 4.49 4.69
CA GLY A 247 3.31 4.33 5.17
C GLY A 247 3.12 3.19 6.18
N ASP A 248 2.16 3.36 7.08
CA ASP A 248 1.65 2.30 7.95
C ASP A 248 0.55 1.49 7.26
N ALA A 249 0.34 0.24 7.68
CA ALA A 249 -0.79 -0.59 7.32
C ALA A 249 -2.03 -0.18 8.14
N ASN A 250 -2.95 0.54 7.52
CA ASN A 250 -4.14 1.06 8.16
C ASN A 250 -5.28 0.03 8.19
N MET A 251 -6.00 -0.02 9.31
CA MET A 251 -7.28 -0.72 9.43
C MET A 251 -8.45 0.21 9.07
N SER A 252 -8.26 1.52 9.20
CA SER A 252 -9.23 2.54 8.81
C SER A 252 -9.25 2.74 7.30
N GLN A 253 -10.42 2.55 6.68
CA GLN A 253 -10.64 2.83 5.26
C GLN A 253 -10.44 4.33 4.94
N VAL A 254 -10.83 5.22 5.84
CA VAL A 254 -10.66 6.67 5.64
C VAL A 254 -9.18 7.04 5.73
N ALA A 255 -8.42 6.49 6.66
CA ALA A 255 -6.98 6.73 6.77
C ALA A 255 -6.24 6.24 5.50
N THR A 256 -6.58 5.04 4.97
CA THR A 256 -6.02 4.53 3.71
C THR A 256 -6.39 5.44 2.53
N PHE A 257 -7.66 5.84 2.42
CA PHE A 257 -8.13 6.74 1.37
C PHE A 257 -7.41 8.09 1.40
N LEU A 258 -7.28 8.70 2.58
CA LEU A 258 -6.57 9.96 2.77
C LEU A 258 -5.07 9.83 2.51
N LYS A 259 -4.44 8.75 2.96
CA LYS A 259 -3.03 8.46 2.72
C LYS A 259 -2.70 8.49 1.22
N VAL A 260 -3.49 7.81 0.40
CA VAL A 260 -3.32 7.77 -1.06
C VAL A 260 -3.77 9.06 -1.72
N GLY A 261 -4.95 9.57 -1.36
CA GLY A 261 -5.57 10.73 -2.01
C GLY A 261 -4.81 12.03 -1.78
N THR A 262 -4.39 12.29 -0.55
CA THR A 262 -3.61 13.51 -0.23
C THR A 262 -2.23 13.46 -0.90
N THR A 263 -1.58 12.29 -0.91
CA THR A 263 -0.30 12.11 -1.62
C THR A 263 -0.46 12.34 -3.12
N SER A 264 -1.54 11.85 -3.75
CA SER A 264 -1.84 12.08 -5.16
C SER A 264 -2.02 13.58 -5.46
N LEU A 265 -2.75 14.31 -4.61
CA LEU A 265 -2.91 15.76 -4.75
C LEU A 265 -1.58 16.51 -4.60
N ILE A 266 -0.79 16.19 -3.57
CA ILE A 266 0.53 16.82 -3.37
C ILE A 266 1.47 16.54 -4.54
N LEU A 267 1.47 15.32 -5.09
CA LEU A 267 2.24 15.00 -6.31
C LEU A 267 1.78 15.82 -7.51
N SER A 268 0.50 16.13 -7.64
CA SER A 268 -0.01 17.01 -8.71
C SER A 268 0.53 18.44 -8.56
N LEU A 269 0.59 18.98 -7.34
CA LEU A 269 1.20 20.29 -7.09
C LEU A 269 2.71 20.28 -7.42
N ILE A 270 3.40 19.19 -7.11
CA ILE A 270 4.84 19.03 -7.38
C ILE A 270 5.09 18.96 -8.90
N GLU A 271 4.27 18.23 -9.65
CA GLU A 271 4.39 18.13 -11.12
C GLU A 271 4.18 19.51 -11.79
N ASP A 272 3.21 20.27 -11.34
CA ASP A 272 2.93 21.61 -11.88
C ASP A 272 3.83 22.72 -11.28
N ASP A 273 4.79 22.34 -10.42
CA ASP A 273 5.79 23.25 -9.81
C ASP A 273 5.18 24.42 -9.00
N VAL A 274 4.08 24.15 -8.31
CA VAL A 274 3.35 25.17 -7.53
C VAL A 274 3.44 25.01 -6.02
N LEU A 275 3.98 23.89 -5.52
CA LEU A 275 4.06 23.61 -4.08
C LEU A 275 5.09 24.50 -3.36
N GLY A 276 6.27 24.69 -3.98
CA GLY A 276 7.36 25.46 -3.39
C GLY A 276 8.18 24.68 -2.35
N ASN A 277 9.18 25.34 -1.76
CA ASN A 277 10.13 24.73 -0.82
C ASN A 277 10.02 25.29 0.63
N GLU A 278 9.00 26.07 0.93
CA GLU A 278 8.86 26.77 2.22
C GLU A 278 8.66 25.80 3.40
N LEU A 279 8.13 24.61 3.12
CA LEU A 279 7.82 23.60 4.12
C LEU A 279 8.95 22.56 4.31
N MET A 280 10.12 22.75 3.67
CA MET A 280 11.26 21.83 3.84
C MET A 280 11.69 21.73 5.31
N LEU A 281 11.91 20.50 5.77
CA LEU A 281 12.39 20.19 7.12
C LEU A 281 13.93 20.29 7.18
N ALA A 282 14.46 20.78 8.30
CA ALA A 282 15.91 20.83 8.51
C ALA A 282 16.49 19.42 8.75
N HIS A 283 15.74 18.55 9.41
CA HIS A 283 16.19 17.21 9.83
C HIS A 283 15.06 16.18 9.71
N PRO A 284 14.70 15.73 8.48
CA PRO A 284 13.54 14.85 8.25
C PRO A 284 13.57 13.54 9.03
N VAL A 285 14.76 12.90 9.13
CA VAL A 285 14.93 11.61 9.83
C VAL A 285 14.67 11.72 11.33
N SER A 286 15.01 12.82 11.97
CA SER A 286 14.65 13.03 13.37
C SER A 286 13.19 13.49 13.51
N ALA A 287 12.72 14.31 12.55
CA ALA A 287 11.37 14.86 12.56
C ALA A 287 10.30 13.78 12.48
N ILE A 288 10.49 12.71 11.67
CA ILE A 288 9.50 11.63 11.55
C ILE A 288 9.25 10.94 12.91
N ARG A 289 10.30 10.73 13.70
CA ARG A 289 10.19 10.19 15.08
C ARG A 289 9.60 11.22 16.04
N GLN A 290 9.98 12.50 15.95
CA GLN A 290 9.42 13.56 16.79
C GLN A 290 7.90 13.65 16.61
N VAL A 291 7.41 13.60 15.38
CA VAL A 291 5.97 13.60 15.11
C VAL A 291 5.32 12.33 15.68
N SER A 292 5.91 11.16 15.44
CA SER A 292 5.36 9.88 15.90
C SER A 292 5.23 9.81 17.43
N TYR A 293 6.21 10.34 18.15
CA TYR A 293 6.28 10.29 19.61
C TYR A 293 5.42 11.34 20.33
N ASP A 294 4.73 12.17 19.56
CA ASP A 294 3.88 13.24 20.09
C ASP A 294 2.38 13.05 19.82
N PRO A 295 1.68 12.21 20.59
CA PRO A 295 0.23 12.09 20.48
C PRO A 295 -0.56 13.36 20.85
N THR A 296 0.13 14.39 21.35
CA THR A 296 -0.49 15.69 21.64
C THR A 296 -0.49 16.62 20.43
N LEU A 297 0.29 16.31 19.39
CA LEU A 297 0.44 17.05 18.13
C LEU A 297 0.96 18.50 18.31
N THR A 298 1.63 18.80 19.44
CA THR A 298 2.07 20.15 19.83
C THR A 298 3.57 20.40 19.65
N GLN A 299 4.37 19.33 19.46
CA GLN A 299 5.82 19.49 19.27
C GLN A 299 6.12 20.19 17.95
N THR A 300 7.05 21.14 18.00
CA THR A 300 7.46 21.90 16.83
C THR A 300 8.69 21.28 16.16
N LEU A 301 8.64 21.18 14.86
CA LEU A 301 9.71 20.77 13.96
C LEU A 301 10.53 21.99 13.52
N LEU A 302 11.84 21.81 13.33
CA LEU A 302 12.69 22.83 12.75
C LEU A 302 12.58 22.76 11.21
N MET A 303 12.16 23.87 10.60
CA MET A 303 12.12 24.01 9.14
C MET A 303 13.49 24.44 8.60
N ALA A 304 13.76 24.16 7.33
CA ALA A 304 15.02 24.51 6.68
C ALA A 304 15.30 26.03 6.66
N ASN A 305 14.26 26.85 6.68
CA ASN A 305 14.36 28.31 6.76
C ASN A 305 14.58 28.85 8.19
N GLY A 306 14.73 27.97 9.18
CA GLY A 306 14.91 28.32 10.59
C GLY A 306 13.63 28.59 11.39
N SER A 307 12.46 28.61 10.77
CA SER A 307 11.18 28.71 11.48
C SER A 307 10.83 27.39 12.21
N ARG A 308 9.81 27.44 13.05
CA ARG A 308 9.27 26.26 13.72
C ARG A 308 7.79 26.10 13.41
N MET A 309 7.39 24.87 13.10
CA MET A 309 6.00 24.50 12.79
C MET A 309 5.68 23.16 13.46
N THR A 310 4.45 23.00 13.94
CA THR A 310 3.95 21.67 14.34
C THR A 310 3.66 20.82 13.09
N ALA A 311 3.47 19.52 13.28
CA ALA A 311 3.03 18.66 12.19
C ALA A 311 1.65 19.08 11.64
N MET A 312 0.77 19.60 12.52
CA MET A 312 -0.53 20.16 12.16
C MET A 312 -0.40 21.42 11.30
N ASP A 313 0.50 22.37 11.67
CA ASP A 313 0.76 23.56 10.87
C ASP A 313 1.24 23.23 9.45
N VAL A 314 2.10 22.20 9.32
CA VAL A 314 2.58 21.73 8.02
C VAL A 314 1.42 21.15 7.22
N GLN A 315 0.59 20.28 7.81
CA GLN A 315 -0.56 19.68 7.13
C GLN A 315 -1.60 20.72 6.71
N TRP A 316 -1.92 21.71 7.56
CA TRP A 316 -2.80 22.83 7.20
C TRP A 316 -2.23 23.68 6.07
N SER A 317 -0.91 23.90 6.06
CA SER A 317 -0.26 24.64 4.98
C SER A 317 -0.35 23.88 3.64
N LEU A 318 -0.15 22.56 3.66
CA LEU A 318 -0.31 21.69 2.49
C LEU A 318 -1.77 21.66 2.03
N PHE A 319 -2.71 21.53 2.94
CA PHE A 319 -4.16 21.57 2.67
C PHE A 319 -4.55 22.88 1.96
N ASN A 320 -4.19 24.02 2.52
CA ASN A 320 -4.55 25.32 1.95
C ASN A 320 -3.96 25.51 0.53
N LYS A 321 -2.67 25.16 0.33
CA LYS A 321 -2.05 25.19 -0.99
C LYS A 321 -2.78 24.26 -1.97
N THR A 322 -3.23 23.09 -1.52
CA THR A 322 -3.97 22.14 -2.34
C THR A 322 -5.34 22.67 -2.73
N VAL A 323 -6.09 23.26 -1.78
CA VAL A 323 -7.39 23.88 -2.05
C VAL A 323 -7.27 25.02 -3.07
N ASP A 324 -6.26 25.87 -2.94
CA ASP A 324 -6.01 26.94 -3.92
C ASP A 324 -5.65 26.40 -5.31
N TYR A 325 -4.85 25.34 -5.37
CA TYR A 325 -4.47 24.68 -6.61
C TYR A 325 -5.68 24.06 -7.32
N VAL A 326 -6.47 23.23 -6.63
CA VAL A 326 -7.61 22.54 -7.28
C VAL A 326 -8.73 23.50 -7.68
N ARG A 327 -8.88 24.65 -7.05
CA ARG A 327 -9.78 25.73 -7.51
C ARG A 327 -9.41 26.26 -8.90
N SER A 328 -8.14 26.18 -9.26
CA SER A 328 -7.65 26.68 -10.57
C SER A 328 -7.60 25.62 -11.65
N VAL A 329 -7.35 24.35 -11.31
CA VAL A 329 -7.09 23.28 -12.29
C VAL A 329 -8.11 22.14 -12.25
N GLY A 330 -8.94 22.03 -11.19
CA GLY A 330 -9.86 20.91 -10.97
C GLY A 330 -9.18 19.66 -10.42
N PHE A 331 -9.86 18.52 -10.52
CA PHE A 331 -9.48 17.24 -9.91
C PHE A 331 -9.19 16.11 -10.92
N ASP A 332 -9.00 16.44 -12.22
CA ASP A 332 -8.83 15.41 -13.26
C ASP A 332 -7.65 14.48 -12.99
N SER A 333 -6.58 14.99 -12.36
CA SER A 333 -5.40 14.21 -12.03
C SER A 333 -5.63 13.16 -10.92
N VAL A 334 -6.72 13.25 -10.14
CA VAL A 334 -6.98 12.39 -8.97
C VAL A 334 -8.32 11.64 -9.04
N GLY A 335 -8.91 11.50 -10.22
CA GLY A 335 -10.14 10.75 -10.45
C GLY A 335 -11.41 11.59 -10.54
N GLY A 336 -11.27 12.90 -10.81
CA GLY A 336 -12.37 13.83 -11.07
C GLY A 336 -13.01 14.42 -9.82
N GLU A 337 -14.02 15.27 -10.03
CA GLU A 337 -14.62 16.13 -9.01
C GLU A 337 -15.12 15.37 -7.78
N VAL A 338 -15.83 14.26 -7.97
CA VAL A 338 -16.44 13.51 -6.85
C VAL A 338 -15.39 12.94 -5.89
N ILE A 339 -14.33 12.35 -6.45
CA ILE A 339 -13.24 11.75 -5.65
C ILE A 339 -12.37 12.85 -5.05
N GLY A 340 -12.00 13.83 -5.85
CA GLY A 340 -11.15 14.94 -5.40
C GLY A 340 -11.80 15.75 -4.27
N GLN A 341 -13.09 16.10 -4.40
CA GLN A 341 -13.80 16.83 -3.34
C GLN A 341 -13.90 15.99 -2.07
N LYS A 342 -14.15 14.67 -2.18
CA LYS A 342 -14.20 13.76 -1.03
C LYS A 342 -12.84 13.70 -0.30
N ILE A 343 -11.71 13.78 -1.02
CA ILE A 343 -10.39 13.84 -0.39
C ILE A 343 -10.27 15.14 0.42
N ILE A 344 -10.63 16.28 -0.16
CA ILE A 344 -10.57 17.59 0.50
C ILE A 344 -11.46 17.62 1.76
N ASP A 345 -12.71 17.20 1.64
CA ASP A 345 -13.68 17.24 2.75
C ASP A 345 -13.22 16.38 3.92
N LEU A 346 -12.76 15.16 3.66
CA LEU A 346 -12.27 14.26 4.71
C LEU A 346 -10.92 14.72 5.30
N TRP A 347 -10.06 15.33 4.48
CA TRP A 347 -8.79 15.88 4.98
C TRP A 347 -9.04 17.07 5.90
N GLU A 348 -9.96 18.00 5.55
CA GLU A 348 -10.38 19.09 6.42
C GLU A 348 -11.03 18.58 7.71
N GLU A 349 -11.94 17.60 7.60
CA GLU A 349 -12.61 17.00 8.76
C GLU A 349 -11.59 16.43 9.75
N VAL A 350 -10.63 15.63 9.27
CA VAL A 350 -9.65 15.00 10.15
C VAL A 350 -8.69 16.02 10.79
N LEU A 351 -8.22 17.01 10.03
CA LEU A 351 -7.34 18.05 10.59
C LEU A 351 -8.07 18.88 11.64
N THR A 352 -9.29 19.31 11.37
CA THR A 352 -10.12 20.05 12.31
C THR A 352 -10.39 19.26 13.59
N GLY A 353 -10.71 18.00 13.47
CA GLY A 353 -10.94 17.11 14.61
C GLY A 353 -9.69 16.89 15.45
N LEU A 354 -8.55 16.60 14.82
CA LEU A 354 -7.27 16.42 15.52
C LEU A 354 -6.81 17.68 16.26
N GLU A 355 -7.11 18.88 15.75
CA GLU A 355 -6.76 20.15 16.39
C GLU A 355 -7.70 20.48 17.56
N SER A 356 -8.98 20.23 17.43
CA SER A 356 -9.99 20.61 18.43
C SER A 356 -10.18 19.56 19.52
N ASP A 357 -10.41 18.30 19.12
CA ASP A 357 -10.61 17.13 19.97
C ASP A 357 -10.27 15.85 19.19
N PRO A 358 -9.08 15.27 19.37
CA PRO A 358 -8.69 14.04 18.66
C PRO A 358 -9.68 12.89 18.82
N GLU A 359 -10.39 12.78 19.94
CA GLU A 359 -11.40 11.72 20.14
C GLU A 359 -12.57 11.82 19.15
N SER A 360 -12.86 13.03 18.62
CA SER A 360 -13.92 13.24 17.64
C SER A 360 -13.69 12.53 16.30
N VAL A 361 -12.43 12.17 15.99
CA VAL A 361 -12.03 11.48 14.76
C VAL A 361 -11.55 10.04 15.02
N ALA A 362 -11.93 9.46 16.17
CA ALA A 362 -11.59 8.08 16.49
C ALA A 362 -12.26 7.03 15.56
N ASP A 363 -13.26 7.41 14.80
CA ASP A 363 -13.86 6.59 13.75
C ASP A 363 -13.13 6.70 12.39
N ILE A 364 -12.16 7.61 12.28
CA ILE A 364 -11.38 7.87 11.06
C ILE A 364 -9.92 7.45 11.24
N VAL A 365 -9.30 7.78 12.39
CA VAL A 365 -7.85 7.72 12.60
C VAL A 365 -7.48 6.53 13.48
N ASP A 366 -6.73 5.58 12.92
CA ASP A 366 -6.34 4.33 13.60
C ASP A 366 -5.63 4.56 14.93
N TRP A 367 -4.63 5.46 14.98
CA TRP A 367 -3.88 5.66 16.21
C TRP A 367 -4.76 6.24 17.33
N VAL A 368 -5.75 7.07 17.00
CA VAL A 368 -6.70 7.62 17.98
C VAL A 368 -7.60 6.50 18.52
N ALA A 369 -8.21 5.72 17.61
CA ALA A 369 -9.04 4.57 17.96
C ALA A 369 -8.29 3.56 18.84
N LYS A 370 -7.06 3.21 18.45
CA LYS A 370 -6.20 2.28 19.19
C LYS A 370 -5.82 2.85 20.56
N LYS A 371 -5.40 4.13 20.62
CA LYS A 371 -5.03 4.79 21.86
C LYS A 371 -6.19 4.79 22.86
N ARG A 372 -7.41 5.09 22.42
CA ARG A 372 -8.63 5.01 23.24
C ARG A 372 -8.83 3.62 23.85
N ILE A 373 -8.58 2.55 23.07
CA ILE A 373 -8.70 1.16 23.57
C ILE A 373 -7.60 0.85 24.59
N VAL A 374 -6.35 1.24 24.29
CA VAL A 374 -5.18 1.01 25.17
C VAL A 374 -5.35 1.76 26.49
N ASP A 375 -5.68 3.06 26.44
CA ASP A 375 -5.88 3.89 27.62
C ASP A 375 -7.07 3.39 28.45
N GLY A 376 -8.17 2.98 27.80
CA GLY A 376 -9.33 2.40 28.45
C GLY A 376 -9.01 1.11 29.20
N LEU A 377 -8.18 0.23 28.62
CA LEU A 377 -7.70 -0.99 29.30
C LEU A 377 -6.78 -0.64 30.48
N GLN A 378 -5.82 0.26 30.25
CA GLN A 378 -4.87 0.70 31.27
C GLN A 378 -5.58 1.29 32.50
N ASN A 379 -6.51 2.21 32.28
CA ASN A 379 -7.26 2.89 33.33
C ASN A 379 -8.19 1.91 34.10
N ARG A 380 -8.90 1.04 33.38
CA ARG A 380 -9.84 0.08 33.99
C ARG A 380 -9.16 -0.90 34.93
N HIS A 381 -7.92 -1.30 34.64
CA HIS A 381 -7.20 -2.32 35.38
C HIS A 381 -6.01 -1.77 36.16
N GLY A 382 -5.75 -0.46 36.15
CA GLY A 382 -4.61 0.16 36.82
C GLY A 382 -3.26 -0.37 36.32
N LEU A 383 -3.13 -0.61 34.99
CA LEU A 383 -1.93 -1.23 34.44
C LEU A 383 -0.77 -0.24 34.37
N LEU A 384 0.44 -0.74 34.60
CA LEU A 384 1.65 0.00 34.30
C LEU A 384 1.83 0.12 32.77
N LYS A 385 2.51 1.16 32.29
CA LYS A 385 2.85 1.35 30.86
C LYS A 385 3.66 0.18 30.29
N THR A 386 4.39 -0.54 31.14
CA THR A 386 5.19 -1.74 30.77
C THR A 386 4.40 -3.04 30.72
N ASP A 387 3.11 -3.02 31.04
CA ASP A 387 2.31 -4.26 31.10
C ASP A 387 2.15 -4.89 29.69
N ALA A 388 2.50 -6.17 29.60
CA ALA A 388 2.46 -6.91 28.33
C ALA A 388 1.07 -6.97 27.67
N ARG A 389 -0.01 -6.81 28.46
CA ARG A 389 -1.39 -6.76 27.92
C ARG A 389 -1.61 -5.58 26.99
N LEU A 390 -0.90 -4.45 27.19
CA LEU A 390 -1.01 -3.28 26.30
C LEU A 390 -0.44 -3.60 24.91
N LYS A 391 0.71 -4.28 24.83
CA LYS A 391 1.28 -4.77 23.56
C LYS A 391 0.41 -5.83 22.91
N ALA A 392 -0.24 -6.70 23.72
CA ALA A 392 -1.17 -7.68 23.16
C ALA A 392 -2.41 -7.03 22.54
N VAL A 393 -2.92 -5.95 23.11
CA VAL A 393 -4.03 -5.14 22.56
C VAL A 393 -3.59 -4.43 21.29
N ASP A 394 -2.38 -3.88 21.25
CA ASP A 394 -1.80 -3.28 20.05
C ASP A 394 -1.81 -4.27 18.87
N LEU A 395 -1.27 -5.47 19.06
CA LEU A 395 -1.27 -6.51 18.03
C LEU A 395 -2.70 -6.94 17.67
N GLN A 396 -3.59 -7.13 18.66
CA GLN A 396 -4.97 -7.56 18.44
C GLN A 396 -5.81 -6.54 17.69
N TYR A 397 -5.43 -5.27 17.65
CA TYR A 397 -6.06 -4.26 16.82
C TYR A 397 -5.99 -4.61 15.33
N HIS A 398 -4.94 -5.29 14.92
CA HIS A 398 -4.63 -5.69 13.55
C HIS A 398 -4.92 -7.15 13.23
N ASP A 399 -5.58 -7.90 14.11
CA ASP A 399 -5.88 -9.33 13.92
C ASP A 399 -6.85 -9.51 12.75
N MET A 400 -6.48 -10.33 11.76
CA MET A 400 -7.31 -10.55 10.57
C MET A 400 -8.53 -11.43 10.83
N ARG A 401 -8.67 -12.05 12.00
CA ARG A 401 -9.89 -12.76 12.42
C ARG A 401 -10.96 -11.75 12.83
N ALA A 402 -12.08 -11.73 12.12
CA ALA A 402 -13.15 -10.73 12.31
C ALA A 402 -13.69 -10.69 13.76
N ASP A 403 -13.79 -11.85 14.43
CA ASP A 403 -14.27 -11.97 15.83
C ASP A 403 -13.22 -11.56 16.88
N LYS A 404 -11.96 -11.40 16.50
CA LYS A 404 -10.84 -11.01 17.37
C LYS A 404 -10.33 -9.60 17.12
N CYS A 405 -10.50 -9.09 15.90
CA CYS A 405 -10.04 -7.77 15.49
C CYS A 405 -10.63 -6.66 16.38
N LEU A 406 -9.79 -5.88 17.03
CA LEU A 406 -10.26 -4.75 17.83
C LEU A 406 -10.59 -3.54 16.96
N ALA A 407 -9.98 -3.37 15.80
CA ALA A 407 -10.32 -2.32 14.84
C ALA A 407 -11.78 -2.45 14.38
N THR A 408 -12.25 -3.66 14.07
CA THR A 408 -13.66 -3.93 13.73
C THR A 408 -14.64 -3.47 14.82
N ARG A 409 -14.20 -3.55 16.11
CA ARG A 409 -15.01 -3.12 17.26
C ARG A 409 -14.85 -1.64 17.60
N ALA A 410 -13.87 -0.97 17.02
CA ALA A 410 -13.61 0.45 17.28
C ALA A 410 -14.66 1.37 16.66
N GLY A 411 -15.47 0.88 15.71
CA GLY A 411 -16.49 1.66 15.02
C GLY A 411 -15.91 2.53 13.89
N LEU A 412 -14.85 2.04 13.22
CA LEU A 412 -14.23 2.74 12.10
C LEU A 412 -15.23 2.95 10.95
N ARG A 413 -15.16 4.11 10.33
CA ARG A 413 -16.02 4.52 9.21
C ARG A 413 -15.63 3.77 7.93
N SER A 414 -16.64 3.23 7.23
CA SER A 414 -16.47 2.57 5.94
C SER A 414 -16.74 3.54 4.78
N LEU A 415 -15.95 3.42 3.72
CA LEU A 415 -16.11 4.16 2.46
C LEU A 415 -16.56 3.27 1.30
N VAL A 416 -16.33 1.96 1.41
CA VAL A 416 -16.77 0.93 0.47
C VAL A 416 -17.58 -0.14 1.21
N ASP A 417 -18.51 -0.78 0.52
CA ASP A 417 -19.38 -1.80 1.10
C ASP A 417 -18.91 -3.23 0.79
N ALA A 418 -19.44 -4.21 1.52
CA ALA A 418 -19.06 -5.60 1.38
C ALA A 418 -19.30 -6.18 -0.03
N PRO A 419 -20.44 -5.90 -0.73
CA PRO A 419 -20.61 -6.34 -2.11
C PRO A 419 -19.58 -5.79 -3.09
N GLN A 420 -19.15 -4.53 -2.93
CA GLN A 420 -18.09 -3.95 -3.74
C GLN A 420 -16.76 -4.67 -3.51
N VAL A 421 -16.42 -4.94 -2.24
CA VAL A 421 -15.20 -5.68 -1.86
C VAL A 421 -15.22 -7.11 -2.42
N GLU A 422 -16.33 -7.83 -2.27
CA GLU A 422 -16.49 -9.19 -2.79
C GLU A 422 -16.30 -9.25 -4.31
N ARG A 423 -16.89 -8.29 -5.04
CA ARG A 423 -16.66 -8.18 -6.48
C ARG A 423 -15.18 -7.90 -6.81
N ALA A 424 -14.52 -7.00 -6.08
CA ALA A 424 -13.14 -6.62 -6.30
C ALA A 424 -12.12 -7.73 -6.00
N MET A 425 -12.51 -8.80 -5.29
CA MET A 425 -11.64 -9.97 -5.09
C MET A 425 -11.38 -10.74 -6.39
N THR A 426 -12.31 -10.70 -7.34
CA THR A 426 -12.26 -11.50 -8.57
C THR A 426 -12.26 -10.68 -9.86
N HIS A 427 -12.67 -9.41 -9.79
CA HIS A 427 -12.77 -8.53 -10.95
C HIS A 427 -11.78 -7.38 -10.83
N ALA A 428 -11.03 -7.14 -11.89
CA ALA A 428 -10.06 -6.05 -11.98
C ALA A 428 -10.75 -4.68 -12.10
N PRO A 429 -10.03 -3.57 -11.78
CA PRO A 429 -10.55 -2.21 -12.04
C PRO A 429 -10.80 -2.00 -13.54
N ASP A 430 -11.94 -1.39 -13.86
CA ASP A 430 -12.33 -1.09 -15.23
C ASP A 430 -11.49 0.04 -15.85
N SER A 431 -10.83 0.85 -15.03
CA SER A 431 -10.20 2.13 -15.33
C SER A 431 -8.74 2.05 -15.79
N THR A 432 -8.09 0.87 -15.70
CA THR A 432 -6.67 0.68 -16.00
C THR A 432 -6.43 -0.57 -16.84
N ARG A 433 -5.16 -0.80 -17.23
CA ARG A 433 -4.73 -2.03 -17.93
C ARG A 433 -4.96 -3.32 -17.12
N ALA A 434 -5.20 -3.20 -15.82
CA ALA A 434 -5.56 -4.34 -14.98
C ALA A 434 -6.84 -5.04 -15.47
N PHE A 435 -7.79 -4.29 -16.07
CA PHE A 435 -8.97 -4.88 -16.72
C PHE A 435 -8.60 -5.92 -17.78
N PHE A 436 -7.72 -5.56 -18.71
CA PHE A 436 -7.30 -6.49 -19.77
C PHE A 436 -6.57 -7.69 -19.20
N ARG A 437 -5.67 -7.47 -18.23
CA ARG A 437 -4.93 -8.54 -17.54
C ARG A 437 -5.90 -9.52 -16.85
N GLY A 438 -6.79 -9.00 -16.01
CA GLY A 438 -7.77 -9.81 -15.29
C GLY A 438 -8.72 -10.57 -16.21
N HIS A 439 -9.21 -9.92 -17.27
CA HIS A 439 -10.06 -10.56 -18.27
C HIS A 439 -9.38 -11.75 -18.98
N CYS A 440 -8.11 -11.62 -19.35
CA CYS A 440 -7.36 -12.71 -19.98
C CYS A 440 -7.13 -13.86 -19.01
N LEU A 441 -6.79 -13.57 -17.75
CA LEU A 441 -6.60 -14.57 -16.71
C LEU A 441 -7.88 -15.34 -16.37
N GLU A 442 -9.04 -14.66 -16.38
CA GLU A 442 -10.32 -15.30 -16.12
C GLU A 442 -10.79 -16.18 -17.28
N ARG A 443 -10.62 -15.68 -18.52
CA ARG A 443 -11.24 -16.32 -19.69
C ARG A 443 -10.36 -17.38 -20.35
N TRP A 444 -9.04 -17.22 -20.31
CA TRP A 444 -8.07 -18.10 -20.96
C TRP A 444 -6.92 -18.51 -20.03
N PRO A 445 -7.20 -19.01 -18.80
CA PRO A 445 -6.15 -19.31 -17.82
C PRO A 445 -5.10 -20.27 -18.36
N ASP A 446 -5.51 -21.32 -19.10
CA ASP A 446 -4.62 -22.35 -19.66
C ASP A 446 -3.71 -21.84 -20.79
N GLN A 447 -3.99 -20.66 -21.34
CA GLN A 447 -3.24 -20.06 -22.44
C GLN A 447 -2.34 -18.89 -21.99
N VAL A 448 -2.51 -18.41 -20.76
CA VAL A 448 -1.61 -17.40 -20.15
C VAL A 448 -0.43 -18.12 -19.53
N VAL A 449 0.74 -18.04 -20.15
CA VAL A 449 1.97 -18.69 -19.68
C VAL A 449 2.60 -17.92 -18.54
N SER A 450 2.66 -16.59 -18.66
CA SER A 450 3.17 -15.70 -17.61
C SER A 450 2.57 -14.31 -17.72
N ALA A 451 2.59 -13.60 -16.62
CA ALA A 451 2.09 -12.25 -16.50
C ALA A 451 2.97 -11.41 -15.55
N ASN A 452 3.04 -10.12 -15.81
CA ASN A 452 3.52 -9.12 -14.86
C ASN A 452 2.68 -7.83 -14.99
N TRP A 453 3.16 -6.71 -14.43
CA TRP A 453 2.41 -5.46 -14.48
C TRP A 453 2.21 -4.93 -15.90
N ASP A 454 3.22 -5.03 -16.78
CA ASP A 454 3.26 -4.41 -18.10
C ASP A 454 3.30 -5.38 -19.26
N CYS A 455 3.12 -6.68 -19.01
CA CYS A 455 3.18 -7.70 -20.06
C CYS A 455 2.33 -8.93 -19.73
N LEU A 456 1.70 -9.50 -20.76
CA LEU A 456 1.13 -10.84 -20.78
C LEU A 456 1.80 -11.70 -21.84
N VAL A 457 2.10 -12.95 -21.53
CA VAL A 457 2.66 -13.93 -22.46
C VAL A 457 1.68 -15.08 -22.62
N PHE A 458 1.35 -15.39 -23.88
CA PHE A 458 0.36 -16.38 -24.24
C PHE A 458 0.94 -17.52 -25.07
N ASP A 459 0.45 -18.74 -24.81
CA ASP A 459 0.55 -19.89 -25.71
C ASP A 459 -0.77 -20.07 -26.46
N VAL A 460 -0.74 -19.84 -27.76
CA VAL A 460 -1.91 -20.05 -28.63
C VAL A 460 -1.92 -21.41 -29.31
N GLY A 461 -1.06 -22.37 -28.88
CA GLY A 461 -0.97 -23.72 -29.34
C GLY A 461 -0.31 -23.88 -30.74
N ARG A 462 0.08 -22.78 -31.39
CA ARG A 462 0.75 -22.80 -32.71
C ARG A 462 1.78 -21.66 -32.82
N GLY A 463 3.01 -22.00 -33.16
CA GLY A 463 4.08 -21.01 -33.33
C GLY A 463 4.72 -20.56 -32.03
N PRO A 464 5.48 -19.47 -32.04
CA PRO A 464 6.11 -18.92 -30.85
C PRO A 464 5.08 -18.32 -29.88
N LEU A 465 5.46 -18.21 -28.61
CA LEU A 465 4.67 -17.47 -27.61
C LEU A 465 4.36 -16.05 -28.08
N ARG A 466 3.17 -15.57 -27.74
CA ARG A 466 2.72 -14.23 -28.06
C ARG A 466 2.86 -13.32 -26.86
N ARG A 467 3.67 -12.27 -26.98
CA ARG A 467 3.85 -11.26 -25.93
C ARG A 467 2.97 -10.04 -26.25
N VAL A 468 2.19 -9.61 -25.26
CA VAL A 468 1.35 -8.40 -25.34
C VAL A 468 1.87 -7.39 -24.33
N PRO A 469 2.63 -6.37 -24.76
CA PRO A 469 3.08 -5.31 -23.87
C PRO A 469 1.92 -4.36 -23.52
N MET A 470 1.88 -3.95 -22.25
CA MET A 470 0.88 -3.06 -21.67
C MET A 470 1.57 -1.84 -21.03
N MET A 471 2.43 -1.18 -21.80
CA MET A 471 3.31 -0.11 -21.30
C MET A 471 2.59 1.18 -20.85
N GLU A 472 1.30 1.31 -21.16
CA GLU A 472 0.47 2.46 -20.79
C GLU A 472 -0.55 2.06 -19.73
N PRO A 473 -0.40 2.48 -18.45
CA PRO A 473 -1.28 2.04 -17.36
C PRO A 473 -2.76 2.37 -17.54
N LEU A 474 -3.07 3.45 -18.28
CA LEU A 474 -4.44 3.90 -18.57
C LEU A 474 -4.97 3.39 -19.94
N ARG A 475 -4.31 2.40 -20.56
CA ARG A 475 -4.81 1.67 -21.72
C ARG A 475 -5.12 0.22 -21.33
N GLY A 476 -5.93 -0.47 -22.15
CA GLY A 476 -6.43 -1.80 -21.76
C GLY A 476 -7.59 -1.74 -20.75
N THR A 477 -8.22 -0.57 -20.64
CA THR A 477 -9.42 -0.32 -19.80
C THR A 477 -10.66 -0.97 -20.40
N GLN A 478 -11.71 -1.16 -19.59
CA GLN A 478 -12.99 -1.65 -20.07
C GLN A 478 -13.56 -0.81 -21.22
N GLU A 479 -13.43 0.50 -21.13
CA GLU A 479 -13.91 1.41 -22.17
C GLU A 479 -13.20 1.18 -23.52
N LEU A 480 -11.88 0.98 -23.51
CA LEU A 480 -11.08 0.86 -24.74
C LEU A 480 -11.12 -0.54 -25.35
N VAL A 481 -11.05 -1.59 -24.54
CA VAL A 481 -10.90 -2.98 -25.05
C VAL A 481 -12.06 -3.90 -24.68
N GLY A 482 -12.97 -3.49 -23.78
CA GLY A 482 -14.03 -4.36 -23.25
C GLY A 482 -14.92 -4.94 -24.35
N LYS A 483 -15.26 -4.16 -25.39
CA LYS A 483 -16.05 -4.66 -26.53
C LYS A 483 -15.29 -5.73 -27.32
N ILE A 484 -14.02 -5.51 -27.61
CA ILE A 484 -13.17 -6.47 -28.35
C ILE A 484 -13.02 -7.75 -27.50
N CYS A 485 -12.77 -7.61 -26.20
CA CYS A 485 -12.68 -8.72 -25.26
C CYS A 485 -13.96 -9.56 -25.22
N ALA A 486 -15.13 -8.92 -25.14
CA ALA A 486 -16.42 -9.60 -25.07
C ALA A 486 -16.80 -10.32 -26.37
N GLU A 487 -16.50 -9.74 -27.53
CA GLU A 487 -16.86 -10.25 -28.85
C GLU A 487 -15.90 -11.33 -29.38
N SER A 488 -14.67 -11.44 -28.83
CA SER A 488 -13.69 -12.42 -29.28
C SER A 488 -14.02 -13.82 -28.75
N GLY A 489 -14.24 -14.77 -29.66
CA GLY A 489 -14.57 -16.14 -29.32
C GLY A 489 -13.38 -16.99 -28.88
N SER A 490 -12.15 -16.56 -29.19
CA SER A 490 -10.90 -17.21 -28.83
C SER A 490 -9.80 -16.20 -28.55
N LEU A 491 -8.77 -16.65 -27.82
CA LEU A 491 -7.59 -15.83 -27.56
C LEU A 491 -6.90 -15.37 -28.85
N LEU A 492 -6.77 -16.29 -29.83
CA LEU A 492 -6.16 -15.94 -31.14
C LEU A 492 -6.93 -14.81 -31.83
N GLU A 493 -8.27 -14.86 -31.84
CA GLU A 493 -9.10 -13.81 -32.41
C GLU A 493 -8.91 -12.46 -31.66
N LEU A 494 -8.82 -12.52 -30.33
CA LEU A 494 -8.53 -11.33 -29.52
C LEU A 494 -7.20 -10.70 -29.91
N LEU A 495 -6.14 -11.50 -29.97
CA LEU A 495 -4.79 -11.03 -30.30
C LEU A 495 -4.69 -10.49 -31.73
N ASP A 496 -5.37 -11.12 -32.69
CA ASP A 496 -5.41 -10.64 -34.08
C ASP A 496 -6.15 -9.30 -34.20
N ARG A 497 -7.24 -9.10 -33.44
CA ARG A 497 -7.97 -7.82 -33.38
C ARG A 497 -7.18 -6.72 -32.72
N LEU A 498 -6.38 -7.03 -31.69
CA LEU A 498 -5.51 -6.09 -31.03
C LEU A 498 -4.27 -5.72 -31.84
N GLY A 499 -4.02 -6.42 -32.96
CA GLY A 499 -2.83 -6.22 -33.79
C GLY A 499 -1.54 -6.64 -33.11
N ALA A 500 -1.61 -7.57 -32.14
CA ALA A 500 -0.44 -8.07 -31.45
C ALA A 500 0.51 -8.75 -32.45
N GLU A 501 1.77 -8.34 -32.45
CA GLU A 501 2.81 -8.89 -33.33
C GLU A 501 3.00 -10.40 -33.09
N LYS A 502 3.37 -11.10 -34.16
CA LYS A 502 3.63 -12.54 -34.16
C LYS A 502 5.00 -12.86 -33.61
#